data_58a77dcb1d9d64631fca6a50e54f60e9
#
_entry.id   58a77dcb1d9d64631fca6a50e54f60e9
#
_cell.length_a   1.000
_cell.length_b   1.000
_cell.length_c   1.000
_cell.angle_alpha   90.00
_cell.angle_beta   90.00
_cell.angle_gamma   90.00
#
_symmetry.space_group_name_H-M   'P 1'
#
loop_
_entity.id
_entity.type
_entity.pdbx_description
1 polymer ?
#
loop_
_entity_poly.entity_id
_entity_poly.type
_entity_poly.pdbx_seq_one_letter_code
_entity_poly.pdbx_strand_id
1 'polypeptide(L)' 'MKWYTAYLHKTEEVLACGAGKQVASALGMTMNSFYCTVSRSRTWKNRKYDFVIEEIDDTKFEKEYAT' A
#
# COMPACT_ATOMS: atom_id res chain seq x y z
N MET A 1 -3.51 10.22 6.67
CA MET A 1 -3.82 8.84 6.23
C MET A 1 -2.83 8.39 5.17
N LYS A 2 -2.30 7.20 5.31
CA LYS A 2 -1.36 6.67 4.32
C LYS A 2 -2.11 5.82 3.29
N TRP A 3 -1.81 6.07 2.04
CA TRP A 3 -2.35 5.33 0.90
C TRP A 3 -1.27 4.48 0.28
N TYR A 4 -1.55 3.22 0.10
CA TYR A 4 -0.59 2.26 -0.45
C TYR A 4 -1.04 1.77 -1.82
N THR A 5 -0.09 1.63 -2.73
CA THR A 5 -0.29 0.93 -4.00
C THR A 5 0.69 -0.23 -4.04
N ALA A 6 0.16 -1.44 -4.14
CA ALA A 6 0.96 -2.66 -4.21
C ALA A 6 0.94 -3.20 -5.63
N TYR A 7 2.11 -3.56 -6.15
CA TYR A 7 2.21 -4.16 -7.48
C TYR A 7 3.36 -5.17 -7.54
N LEU A 8 3.29 -6.04 -8.55
CA LEU A 8 4.32 -7.04 -8.77
C LEU A 8 5.59 -6.36 -9.26
N HIS A 9 6.73 -6.72 -8.63
CA HIS A 9 8.02 -6.14 -8.98
C HIS A 9 8.42 -6.45 -10.43
N LYS A 10 8.20 -7.69 -10.89
CA LYS A 10 8.64 -8.14 -12.21
C LYS A 10 7.85 -7.52 -13.37
N THR A 11 6.54 -7.41 -13.22
CA THR A 11 5.64 -6.98 -14.31
C THR A 11 5.09 -5.59 -14.11
N GLU A 12 5.26 -5.02 -12.92
CA GLU A 12 4.69 -3.73 -12.52
C GLU A 12 3.16 -3.71 -12.57
N GLU A 13 2.54 -4.89 -12.53
CA GLU A 13 1.09 -5.01 -12.49
C GLU A 13 0.55 -4.60 -11.13
N VAL A 14 -0.41 -3.68 -11.12
CA VAL A 14 -1.04 -3.21 -9.87
C VAL A 14 -1.94 -4.31 -9.33
N LEU A 15 -1.70 -4.71 -8.09
CA LEU A 15 -2.46 -5.75 -7.40
C LEU A 15 -3.56 -5.18 -6.52
N ALA A 16 -3.26 -4.09 -5.82
CA ALA A 16 -4.19 -3.47 -4.89
C ALA A 16 -3.75 -2.05 -4.59
N CYS A 17 -4.71 -1.21 -4.24
CA CYS A 17 -4.43 0.14 -3.75
C CYS A 17 -5.46 0.52 -2.70
N GLY A 18 -5.08 1.39 -1.79
CA GLY A 18 -5.96 1.87 -0.74
C GLY A 18 -5.22 2.05 0.58
N ALA A 19 -5.98 2.14 1.67
CA ALA A 19 -5.41 2.17 3.01
C ALA A 19 -4.68 0.85 3.30
N GLY A 20 -3.70 0.88 4.20
CA GLY A 20 -2.90 -0.30 4.51
C GLY A 20 -3.72 -1.53 4.82
N LYS A 21 -4.79 -1.37 5.60
CA LYS A 21 -5.70 -2.46 5.95
C LYS A 21 -6.36 -3.08 4.71
N GLN A 22 -6.77 -2.26 3.76
CA GLN A 22 -7.42 -2.73 2.53
C GLN A 22 -6.44 -3.49 1.65
N VAL A 23 -5.22 -2.98 1.51
CA VAL A 23 -4.18 -3.63 0.71
C VAL A 23 -3.75 -4.94 1.35
N ALA A 24 -3.56 -4.97 2.67
CA ALA A 24 -3.21 -6.19 3.39
C ALA A 24 -4.29 -7.26 3.19
N SER A 25 -5.56 -6.90 3.30
CA SER A 25 -6.68 -7.82 3.08
C SER A 25 -6.69 -8.35 1.64
N ALA A 26 -6.48 -7.47 0.66
CA ALA A 26 -6.46 -7.85 -0.75
C ALA A 26 -5.32 -8.82 -1.07
N LEU A 27 -4.19 -8.69 -0.38
CA LEU A 27 -3.04 -9.57 -0.55
C LEU A 27 -3.10 -10.83 0.33
N GLY A 28 -4.15 -10.95 1.15
CA GLY A 28 -4.31 -12.08 2.06
C GLY A 28 -3.32 -12.07 3.21
N MET A 29 -2.92 -10.90 3.68
CA MET A 29 -1.93 -10.72 4.74
C MET A 29 -2.56 -10.15 6.00
N THR A 30 -1.98 -10.49 7.17
CA THR A 30 -2.27 -9.75 8.39
C THR A 30 -1.56 -8.40 8.33
N MET A 31 -1.97 -7.46 9.20
CA MET A 31 -1.31 -6.14 9.25
C MET A 31 0.17 -6.25 9.58
N ASN A 32 0.55 -7.15 10.49
CA ASN A 32 1.96 -7.37 10.82
C ASN A 32 2.75 -7.88 9.61
N SER A 33 2.22 -8.86 8.90
CA SER A 33 2.85 -9.39 7.68
C SER A 33 2.96 -8.32 6.61
N PHE A 34 1.93 -7.50 6.46
CA PHE A 34 1.91 -6.41 5.50
C PHE A 34 3.02 -5.40 5.77
N TYR A 35 3.13 -4.92 7.02
CA TYR A 35 4.17 -3.96 7.38
C TYR A 35 5.57 -4.54 7.23
N CYS A 36 5.77 -5.81 7.58
CA CYS A 36 7.03 -6.50 7.35
C CYS A 36 7.37 -6.56 5.86
N THR A 37 6.40 -6.90 5.02
CA THR A 37 6.58 -6.99 3.57
C THR A 37 6.92 -5.62 2.98
N VAL A 38 6.23 -4.56 3.39
CA VAL A 38 6.52 -3.20 2.95
C VAL A 38 7.95 -2.80 3.34
N SER A 39 8.34 -3.08 4.57
CA SER A 39 9.70 -2.78 5.05
C SER A 39 10.76 -3.53 4.25
N ARG A 40 10.54 -4.82 4.00
CA ARG A 40 11.47 -5.64 3.23
C ARG A 40 11.57 -5.21 1.77
N SER A 41 10.47 -4.76 1.17
CA SER A 41 10.47 -4.34 -0.23
C SER A 41 11.40 -3.15 -0.49
N ARG A 42 11.73 -2.39 0.54
CA ARG A 42 12.64 -1.25 0.42
C ARG A 42 14.11 -1.67 0.32
N THR A 43 14.46 -2.85 0.83
CA THR A 43 15.85 -3.29 0.96
C THR A 43 16.18 -4.52 0.15
N TRP A 44 15.21 -5.35 -0.19
CA TRP A 44 15.44 -6.61 -0.89
C TRP A 44 15.47 -6.43 -2.40
N LYS A 45 16.54 -6.93 -3.03
CA LYS A 45 16.68 -6.90 -4.49
C LYS A 45 15.73 -7.87 -5.19
N ASN A 46 15.47 -9.02 -4.57
CA ASN A 46 14.60 -10.07 -5.14
C ASN A 46 13.21 -10.05 -4.53
N ARG A 47 12.67 -8.88 -4.31
CA ARG A 47 11.34 -8.72 -3.75
C ARG A 47 10.26 -9.10 -4.76
N LYS A 48 9.19 -9.67 -4.26
CA LYS A 48 8.03 -10.03 -5.08
C LYS A 48 7.12 -8.83 -5.34
N TYR A 49 6.98 -7.96 -4.34
CA TYR A 49 6.08 -6.82 -4.38
C TYR A 49 6.83 -5.51 -4.27
N ASP A 50 6.32 -4.50 -4.97
CA ASP A 50 6.72 -3.11 -4.78
C ASP A 50 5.54 -2.35 -4.20
N PHE A 51 5.84 -1.37 -3.35
CA PHE A 51 4.82 -0.54 -2.71
C PHE A 51 5.14 0.93 -2.91
N VAL A 52 4.15 1.69 -3.35
CA VAL A 52 4.22 3.15 -3.35
C VAL A 52 3.36 3.63 -2.19
N ILE A 53 3.92 4.48 -1.35
CA ILE A 53 3.25 5.01 -0.17
C ILE A 53 3.07 6.51 -0.36
N GLU A 54 1.82 6.96 -0.28
CA GLU A 54 1.49 8.37 -0.38
C GLU A 54 0.80 8.83 0.90
N GLU A 55 1.13 10.02 1.36
CA GLU A 55 0.44 10.63 2.49
C GLU A 55 -0.71 11.47 1.97
N ILE A 56 -1.93 11.14 2.39
CA ILE A 56 -3.13 11.87 2.00
C ILE A 56 -3.62 12.67 3.19
N ASP A 57 -3.87 13.95 2.98
CA ASP A 57 -4.40 14.84 4.00
C ASP A 57 -5.89 14.54 4.21
N ASP A 58 -6.21 13.95 5.36
CA ASP A 58 -7.59 13.61 5.72
C ASP A 58 -8.49 14.84 5.75
N THR A 59 -7.98 15.96 6.23
CA THR A 59 -8.73 17.22 6.31
C THR A 59 -9.16 17.69 4.92
N LYS A 60 -8.24 17.61 3.97
CA LYS A 60 -8.50 17.97 2.58
C LYS A 60 -9.50 17.02 1.94
N PHE A 61 -9.41 15.75 2.26
CA PHE A 61 -10.32 14.72 1.76
C PHE A 61 -11.74 14.94 2.29
N GLU A 62 -11.88 15.24 3.58
CA GLU A 62 -13.17 15.54 4.20
C GLU A 62 -13.83 16.78 3.57
N LYS A 63 -13.05 17.82 3.25
CA LYS A 63 -13.57 19.02 2.61
C LYS A 63 -14.17 18.74 1.24
N GLU A 64 -13.58 17.85 0.47
CA GLU A 64 -14.09 17.50 -0.86
C GLU A 64 -15.39 16.73 -0.81
N TYR A 65 -15.58 15.90 0.21
CA TYR A 65 -16.76 15.04 0.32
C TYR A 65 -17.84 15.56 1.28
N ALA A 66 -17.52 16.53 2.11
CA ALA A 66 -18.49 17.12 3.06
C ALA A 66 -19.33 18.23 2.46
N THR A 67 -19.00 18.66 1.28
CA THR A 67 -19.80 19.63 0.53
C THR A 67 -20.68 18.88 -0.49
#